data_b032b23d4b3d33f74ebd8b9d8056ad52
#
_entry.id   b032b23d4b3d33f74ebd8b9d8056ad52
#
_cell.length_a   1.000
_cell.length_b   1.000
_cell.length_c   1.000
_cell.angle_alpha   90.00
_cell.angle_beta   90.00
_cell.angle_gamma   90.00
#
_symmetry.space_group_name_H-M   'P 1'
#
loop_
_entity.id
_entity.type
_entity.pdbx_description
1 polymer ?
#
loop_
_entity_poly.entity_id
_entity_poly.type
_entity_poly.pdbx_seq_one_letter_code
_entity_poly.pdbx_strand_id
1 'polypeptide(L)'
;MSAAASPVVSPTPLTPLRFLERSAEVHPERVAIVHGDRRMSYAEMAAEATRLARALQASGIEPGDRVAYLCPNIPEQLIAHFAVPLAGGVLVALNTRLAPAEVHHILDHCGAKLLVVDSELTGSVATVVAELSTVTEIVTVEDGAVPHERGPAIDGPSYEELLARGTDEPLPWEVDDELATISINYTSGTTGQPKGVMYTHRGAFLNALGEVIHSEHTGESVYLWTLPMFHCNGWCTTWGVTGMAGRHVCLRAVRGDAMWSLIRSEGVT
;
A
#
# COMPACT_ATOMS: atom_id res chain seq x y z
N MET A 1 -40.46 4.19 38.13
CA MET A 1 -40.49 4.32 36.67
C MET A 1 -39.02 4.17 36.18
N SER A 2 -38.67 3.01 35.65
CA SER A 2 -37.34 2.76 35.09
C SER A 2 -37.25 3.54 33.77
N ALA A 3 -36.31 4.48 33.67
CA ALA A 3 -36.01 5.15 32.42
C ALA A 3 -35.49 4.07 31.46
N ALA A 4 -36.23 3.81 30.38
CA ALA A 4 -35.74 2.94 29.29
C ALA A 4 -34.44 3.56 28.77
N ALA A 5 -33.36 2.79 28.83
CA ALA A 5 -32.10 3.20 28.23
C ALA A 5 -32.34 3.49 26.75
N SER A 6 -32.00 4.70 26.30
CA SER A 6 -32.05 5.05 24.89
C SER A 6 -31.23 4.02 24.10
N PRO A 7 -31.70 3.54 22.94
CA PRO A 7 -30.90 2.63 22.14
C PRO A 7 -29.58 3.29 21.78
N VAL A 8 -28.49 2.68 22.20
CA VAL A 8 -27.11 3.13 21.84
C VAL A 8 -26.88 2.73 20.40
N VAL A 9 -26.80 3.70 19.51
CA VAL A 9 -26.33 3.46 18.16
C VAL A 9 -24.79 3.28 18.24
N SER A 10 -24.31 2.11 17.86
CA SER A 10 -22.86 1.85 17.76
C SER A 10 -22.41 2.20 16.34
N PRO A 11 -21.81 3.37 16.11
CA PRO A 11 -21.28 3.70 14.79
C PRO A 11 -20.05 2.82 14.52
N THR A 12 -19.96 2.25 13.31
CA THR A 12 -18.76 1.58 12.86
C THR A 12 -17.82 2.61 12.23
N PRO A 13 -16.57 2.76 12.69
CA PRO A 13 -15.61 3.66 12.10
C PRO A 13 -15.35 3.35 10.63
N LEU A 14 -15.23 4.39 9.81
CA LEU A 14 -14.98 4.27 8.38
C LEU A 14 -13.49 4.01 8.13
N THR A 15 -13.18 2.89 7.47
CA THR A 15 -11.82 2.55 7.04
C THR A 15 -11.85 1.77 5.73
N PRO A 16 -10.94 2.06 4.76
CA PRO A 16 -10.87 1.29 3.53
C PRO A 16 -10.36 -0.15 3.74
N LEU A 17 -9.86 -0.50 4.93
CA LEU A 17 -9.49 -1.87 5.28
C LEU A 17 -10.66 -2.83 5.09
N ARG A 18 -11.87 -2.40 5.43
CA ARG A 18 -13.13 -3.17 5.26
C ARG A 18 -13.42 -3.52 3.79
N PHE A 19 -12.85 -2.79 2.84
CA PHE A 19 -13.02 -3.11 1.42
C PHE A 19 -12.34 -4.42 1.05
N LEU A 20 -11.09 -4.63 1.51
CA LEU A 20 -10.38 -5.88 1.25
C LEU A 20 -11.00 -7.04 2.02
N GLU A 21 -11.31 -6.85 3.30
CA GLU A 21 -11.99 -7.86 4.11
C GLU A 21 -13.26 -8.35 3.41
N ARG A 22 -14.18 -7.42 3.08
CA ARG A 22 -15.42 -7.75 2.39
C ARG A 22 -15.19 -8.46 1.05
N SER A 23 -14.25 -7.98 0.25
CA SER A 23 -14.01 -8.56 -1.08
C SER A 23 -13.40 -9.95 -0.98
N ALA A 24 -12.57 -10.21 0.03
CA ALA A 24 -12.04 -11.55 0.31
C ALA A 24 -13.11 -12.52 0.84
N GLU A 25 -14.04 -12.03 1.65
CA GLU A 25 -15.15 -12.85 2.15
C GLU A 25 -16.20 -13.20 1.07
N VAL A 26 -16.56 -12.21 0.25
CA VAL A 26 -17.66 -12.36 -0.73
C VAL A 26 -17.17 -12.95 -2.06
N HIS A 27 -15.93 -12.67 -2.43
CA HIS A 27 -15.34 -13.06 -3.71
C HIS A 27 -13.95 -13.69 -3.56
N PRO A 28 -13.76 -14.70 -2.67
CA PRO A 28 -12.43 -15.22 -2.30
C PRO A 28 -11.60 -15.68 -3.49
N GLU A 29 -12.22 -16.36 -4.46
CA GLU A 29 -11.56 -16.95 -5.62
C GLU A 29 -11.38 -15.98 -6.80
N ARG A 30 -11.95 -14.77 -6.70
CA ARG A 30 -11.83 -13.78 -7.78
C ARG A 30 -10.39 -13.26 -7.82
N VAL A 31 -9.84 -13.17 -9.04
CA VAL A 31 -8.49 -12.61 -9.25
C VAL A 31 -8.50 -11.13 -8.88
N ALA A 32 -7.75 -10.78 -7.84
CA ALA A 32 -7.57 -9.43 -7.34
C ALA A 32 -6.40 -8.74 -8.05
N ILE A 33 -5.27 -9.44 -8.21
CA ILE A 33 -4.02 -8.88 -8.73
C ILE A 33 -3.48 -9.72 -9.88
N VAL A 34 -3.01 -9.02 -10.91
CA VAL A 34 -2.24 -9.57 -12.03
C VAL A 34 -0.93 -8.81 -12.14
N HIS A 35 0.19 -9.54 -12.19
CA HIS A 35 1.53 -8.97 -12.36
C HIS A 35 2.45 -9.95 -13.10
N GLY A 36 2.79 -9.67 -14.35
CA GLY A 36 3.42 -10.66 -15.21
C GLY A 36 2.54 -11.92 -15.31
N ASP A 37 3.13 -13.07 -15.01
CA ASP A 37 2.41 -14.36 -14.95
C ASP A 37 1.78 -14.64 -13.57
N ARG A 38 2.09 -13.83 -12.56
CA ARG A 38 1.51 -13.96 -11.20
C ARG A 38 0.04 -13.56 -11.22
N ARG A 39 -0.80 -14.40 -10.64
CA ARG A 39 -2.22 -14.17 -10.38
C ARG A 39 -2.47 -14.40 -8.90
N MET A 40 -3.14 -13.46 -8.27
CA MET A 40 -3.48 -13.54 -6.85
C MET A 40 -4.98 -13.31 -6.69
N SER A 41 -5.65 -14.18 -5.96
CA SER A 41 -7.06 -14.04 -5.61
C SER A 41 -7.25 -13.03 -4.46
N TYR A 42 -8.50 -12.63 -4.19
CA TYR A 42 -8.83 -11.78 -3.05
C TYR A 42 -8.53 -12.46 -1.71
N ALA A 43 -8.75 -13.77 -1.60
CA ALA A 43 -8.38 -14.54 -0.41
C ALA A 43 -6.87 -14.53 -0.17
N GLU A 44 -6.07 -14.74 -1.22
CA GLU A 44 -4.62 -14.69 -1.14
C GLU A 44 -4.10 -13.28 -0.81
N MET A 45 -4.69 -12.24 -1.42
CA MET A 45 -4.34 -10.83 -1.13
C MET A 45 -4.61 -10.48 0.34
N ALA A 46 -5.75 -10.87 0.89
CA ALA A 46 -6.08 -10.63 2.29
C ALA A 46 -5.18 -11.44 3.24
N ALA A 47 -4.86 -12.68 2.91
CA ALA A 47 -3.95 -13.51 3.67
C ALA A 47 -2.53 -12.91 3.69
N GLU A 48 -2.01 -12.45 2.54
CA GLU A 48 -0.69 -11.80 2.47
C GLU A 48 -0.69 -10.46 3.22
N ALA A 49 -1.77 -9.66 3.11
CA ALA A 49 -1.91 -8.42 3.89
C ALA A 49 -1.91 -8.68 5.40
N THR A 50 -2.60 -9.71 5.87
CA THR A 50 -2.61 -10.12 7.28
C THR A 50 -1.23 -10.57 7.73
N ARG A 51 -0.58 -11.42 6.95
CA ARG A 51 0.78 -11.91 7.26
C ARG A 51 1.80 -10.78 7.30
N LEU A 52 1.75 -9.86 6.34
CA LEU A 52 2.62 -8.67 6.35
C LEU A 52 2.34 -7.78 7.55
N ALA A 53 1.08 -7.55 7.91
CA ALA A 53 0.73 -6.77 9.10
C ALA A 53 1.31 -7.41 10.38
N ARG A 54 1.20 -8.73 10.54
CA ARG A 54 1.81 -9.48 11.64
C ARG A 54 3.33 -9.40 11.62
N ALA A 55 3.94 -9.47 10.44
CA ALA A 55 5.38 -9.34 10.27
C ALA A 55 5.88 -7.96 10.69
N LEU A 56 5.16 -6.90 10.34
CA LEU A 56 5.46 -5.53 10.75
C LEU A 56 5.37 -5.38 12.28
N GLN A 57 4.33 -5.93 12.91
CA GLN A 57 4.19 -5.95 14.38
C GLN A 57 5.33 -6.71 15.03
N ALA A 58 5.70 -7.88 14.50
CA ALA A 58 6.85 -8.68 14.98
C ALA A 58 8.20 -7.95 14.78
N SER A 59 8.28 -7.04 13.80
CA SER A 59 9.44 -6.16 13.57
C SER A 59 9.43 -4.89 14.43
N GLY A 60 8.49 -4.76 15.38
CA GLY A 60 8.43 -3.64 16.33
C GLY A 60 7.70 -2.41 15.81
N ILE A 61 6.89 -2.54 14.77
CA ILE A 61 6.00 -1.46 14.32
C ILE A 61 4.82 -1.36 15.30
N GLU A 62 4.67 -0.19 15.89
CA GLU A 62 3.62 0.16 16.85
C GLU A 62 2.58 1.09 16.18
N PRO A 63 1.38 1.24 16.77
CA PRO A 63 0.36 2.15 16.25
C PRO A 63 0.90 3.58 16.03
N GLY A 64 0.70 4.09 14.82
CA GLY A 64 1.17 5.41 14.39
C GLY A 64 2.61 5.45 13.87
N ASP A 65 3.37 4.36 13.89
CA ASP A 65 4.70 4.30 13.28
C ASP A 65 4.62 4.35 11.74
N ARG A 66 5.61 4.96 11.12
CA ARG A 66 5.67 5.10 9.67
C ARG A 66 6.49 3.98 9.08
N VAL A 67 5.88 3.33 8.08
CA VAL A 67 6.51 2.34 7.22
C VAL A 67 6.59 2.93 5.81
N ALA A 68 7.80 3.16 5.35
CA ALA A 68 8.03 3.75 4.04
C ALA A 68 8.17 2.68 2.95
N TYR A 69 7.63 2.96 1.77
CA TYR A 69 7.73 2.12 0.58
C TYR A 69 8.30 2.93 -0.59
N LEU A 70 9.42 2.49 -1.13
CA LEU A 70 10.01 3.00 -2.36
C LEU A 70 9.92 1.90 -3.42
N CYS A 71 8.76 1.75 -4.02
CA CYS A 71 8.44 0.69 -4.96
C CYS A 71 7.66 1.22 -6.17
N PRO A 72 7.83 0.62 -7.36
CA PRO A 72 6.96 0.88 -8.50
C PRO A 72 5.57 0.27 -8.27
N ASN A 73 4.71 0.27 -9.30
CA ASN A 73 3.39 -0.35 -9.23
C ASN A 73 3.51 -1.88 -9.28
N ILE A 74 3.79 -2.49 -8.15
CA ILE A 74 3.90 -3.93 -7.93
C ILE A 74 2.90 -4.41 -6.87
N PRO A 75 2.61 -5.71 -6.77
CA PRO A 75 1.69 -6.27 -5.78
C PRO A 75 2.03 -5.86 -4.34
N GLU A 76 3.30 -5.89 -3.98
CA GLU A 76 3.81 -5.56 -2.64
C GLU A 76 3.46 -4.11 -2.24
N GLN A 77 3.53 -3.17 -3.21
CA GLN A 77 3.12 -1.78 -3.00
C GLN A 77 1.59 -1.66 -2.81
N LEU A 78 0.82 -2.41 -3.58
CA LEU A 78 -0.65 -2.43 -3.45
C LEU A 78 -1.08 -3.02 -2.11
N ILE A 79 -0.50 -4.15 -1.72
CA ILE A 79 -0.78 -4.84 -0.46
C ILE A 79 -0.41 -3.97 0.74
N ALA A 80 0.68 -3.19 0.65
CA ALA A 80 1.10 -2.26 1.70
C ALA A 80 0.01 -1.24 2.07
N HIS A 81 -0.85 -0.84 1.13
CA HIS A 81 -1.97 0.08 1.39
C HIS A 81 -3.02 -0.51 2.36
N PHE A 82 -3.02 -1.82 2.54
CA PHE A 82 -3.86 -2.53 3.50
C PHE A 82 -3.05 -3.02 4.71
N ALA A 83 -1.93 -3.67 4.46
CA ALA A 83 -1.15 -4.33 5.50
C ALA A 83 -0.54 -3.37 6.52
N VAL A 84 0.02 -2.23 6.07
CA VAL A 84 0.63 -1.25 6.97
C VAL A 84 -0.41 -0.68 7.93
N PRO A 85 -1.57 -0.15 7.47
CA PRO A 85 -2.58 0.33 8.40
C PRO A 85 -3.28 -0.80 9.18
N LEU A 86 -3.35 -2.03 8.67
CA LEU A 86 -3.84 -3.19 9.42
C LEU A 86 -2.91 -3.55 10.60
N ALA A 87 -1.61 -3.28 10.46
CA ALA A 87 -0.66 -3.38 11.57
C ALA A 87 -0.77 -2.24 12.60
N GLY A 88 -1.59 -1.22 12.31
CA GLY A 88 -1.66 0.04 13.06
C GLY A 88 -0.69 1.11 12.59
N GLY A 89 0.16 0.81 11.59
CA GLY A 89 1.16 1.73 11.06
C GLY A 89 0.58 2.76 10.08
N VAL A 90 1.42 3.69 9.67
CA VAL A 90 1.11 4.73 8.67
C VAL A 90 1.98 4.51 7.43
N LEU A 91 1.34 4.28 6.29
CA LEU A 91 2.04 4.08 5.02
C LEU A 91 2.63 5.40 4.50
N VAL A 92 3.93 5.39 4.16
CA VAL A 92 4.60 6.51 3.47
C VAL A 92 5.07 6.02 2.11
N ALA A 93 4.22 6.20 1.10
CA ALA A 93 4.56 5.80 -0.27
C ALA A 93 5.42 6.88 -0.94
N LEU A 94 6.68 6.54 -1.26
CA LEU A 94 7.68 7.45 -1.80
C LEU A 94 7.62 7.51 -3.32
N ASN A 95 7.86 8.69 -3.86
CA ASN A 95 8.01 8.87 -5.30
C ASN A 95 9.30 8.18 -5.79
N THR A 96 9.16 7.29 -6.75
CA THR A 96 10.26 6.49 -7.32
C THR A 96 11.30 7.31 -8.13
N ARG A 97 11.03 8.60 -8.33
CA ARG A 97 11.90 9.52 -9.09
C ARG A 97 12.68 10.49 -8.19
N LEU A 98 12.59 10.34 -6.87
CA LEU A 98 13.28 11.19 -5.92
C LEU A 98 14.80 10.99 -6.00
N ALA A 99 15.53 12.09 -5.85
CA ALA A 99 16.97 12.03 -5.64
C ALA A 99 17.29 11.47 -4.23
N PRO A 100 18.47 10.88 -4.01
CA PRO A 100 18.85 10.31 -2.71
C PRO A 100 18.68 11.29 -1.53
N ALA A 101 19.05 12.55 -1.68
CA ALA A 101 18.90 13.57 -0.64
C ALA A 101 17.40 13.85 -0.30
N GLU A 102 16.50 13.73 -1.28
CA GLU A 102 15.06 13.89 -1.04
C GLU A 102 14.49 12.66 -0.31
N VAL A 103 14.95 11.45 -0.68
CA VAL A 103 14.58 10.20 0.02
C VAL A 103 15.01 10.29 1.49
N HIS A 104 16.27 10.65 1.75
CA HIS A 104 16.79 10.86 3.11
C HIS A 104 15.96 11.86 3.89
N HIS A 105 15.74 13.06 3.30
CA HIS A 105 14.93 14.10 3.96
C HIS A 105 13.53 13.61 4.33
N ILE A 106 12.84 12.92 3.43
CA ILE A 106 11.47 12.45 3.68
C ILE A 106 11.46 11.38 4.77
N LEU A 107 12.38 10.41 4.74
CA LEU A 107 12.45 9.34 5.72
C LEU A 107 12.66 9.88 7.13
N ASP A 108 13.61 10.80 7.29
CA ASP A 108 13.89 11.42 8.60
C ASP A 108 12.78 12.38 9.03
N HIS A 109 12.23 13.19 8.11
CA HIS A 109 11.16 14.13 8.43
C HIS A 109 9.88 13.42 8.88
N CYS A 110 9.49 12.31 8.24
CA CYS A 110 8.34 11.54 8.70
C CYS A 110 8.69 10.62 9.88
N GLY A 111 9.95 10.41 10.17
CA GLY A 111 10.40 9.47 11.20
C GLY A 111 10.05 8.02 10.84
N ALA A 112 10.32 7.61 9.60
CA ALA A 112 10.07 6.24 9.18
C ALA A 112 10.93 5.25 9.98
N LYS A 113 10.33 4.20 10.53
CA LYS A 113 11.03 3.14 11.26
C LYS A 113 11.52 2.02 10.35
N LEU A 114 10.76 1.69 9.31
CA LEU A 114 11.07 0.64 8.36
C LEU A 114 10.93 1.18 6.94
N LEU A 115 11.87 0.83 6.07
CA LEU A 115 11.83 1.12 4.64
C LEU A 115 11.77 -0.19 3.85
N VAL A 116 10.76 -0.32 2.99
CA VAL A 116 10.70 -1.36 1.96
C VAL A 116 11.11 -0.72 0.64
N VAL A 117 12.13 -1.26 -0.02
CA VAL A 117 12.66 -0.73 -1.27
C VAL A 117 12.73 -1.82 -2.35
N ASP A 118 12.24 -1.51 -3.54
CA ASP A 118 12.38 -2.38 -4.70
C ASP A 118 13.84 -2.42 -5.16
N SER A 119 14.33 -3.60 -5.58
CA SER A 119 15.73 -3.82 -5.96
C SER A 119 16.21 -2.93 -7.13
N GLU A 120 15.31 -2.47 -8.00
CA GLU A 120 15.63 -1.49 -9.04
C GLU A 120 15.96 -0.10 -8.46
N LEU A 121 15.37 0.25 -7.31
CA LEU A 121 15.42 1.59 -6.71
C LEU A 121 16.42 1.72 -5.56
N THR A 122 17.14 0.65 -5.22
CA THR A 122 18.13 0.65 -4.13
C THR A 122 19.23 1.69 -4.33
N GLY A 123 19.54 2.07 -5.58
CA GLY A 123 20.50 3.14 -5.88
C GLY A 123 20.13 4.51 -5.28
N SER A 124 18.84 4.79 -5.12
CA SER A 124 18.35 6.03 -4.49
C SER A 124 18.52 6.03 -2.95
N VAL A 125 18.77 4.87 -2.36
CA VAL A 125 18.90 4.69 -0.90
C VAL A 125 20.35 4.42 -0.51
N ALA A 126 21.07 3.60 -1.27
CA ALA A 126 22.40 3.09 -0.93
C ALA A 126 23.42 4.18 -0.54
N THR A 127 23.34 5.37 -1.16
CA THR A 127 24.24 6.47 -0.87
C THR A 127 23.92 7.23 0.41
N VAL A 128 22.73 7.07 0.96
CA VAL A 128 22.23 7.80 2.15
C VAL A 128 21.92 6.89 3.35
N VAL A 129 22.03 5.57 3.18
CA VAL A 129 21.74 4.59 4.25
C VAL A 129 22.43 4.93 5.58
N ALA A 130 23.72 5.30 5.53
CA ALA A 130 24.50 5.60 6.73
C ALA A 130 24.07 6.91 7.44
N GLU A 131 23.29 7.75 6.77
CA GLU A 131 22.83 9.04 7.28
C GLU A 131 21.40 8.95 7.85
N LEU A 132 20.67 7.86 7.56
CA LEU A 132 19.30 7.68 8.05
C LEU A 132 19.29 7.57 9.58
N SER A 133 18.52 8.45 10.21
CA SER A 133 18.52 8.55 11.68
C SER A 133 17.36 7.80 12.35
N THR A 134 16.29 7.54 11.62
CA THR A 134 15.06 6.95 12.17
C THR A 134 14.76 5.54 11.65
N VAL A 135 15.26 5.21 10.45
CA VAL A 135 15.06 3.90 9.84
C VAL A 135 15.94 2.86 10.54
N THR A 136 15.31 1.89 11.16
CA THR A 136 15.98 0.80 11.89
C THR A 136 16.18 -0.45 11.04
N GLU A 137 15.41 -0.60 9.97
CA GLU A 137 15.49 -1.75 9.08
C GLU A 137 15.13 -1.35 7.64
N ILE A 138 15.89 -1.91 6.69
CA ILE A 138 15.63 -1.77 5.25
C ILE A 138 15.37 -3.16 4.68
N VAL A 139 14.22 -3.32 4.03
CA VAL A 139 13.78 -4.58 3.43
C VAL A 139 13.82 -4.43 1.93
N THR A 140 14.44 -5.38 1.22
CA THR A 140 14.51 -5.35 -0.25
C THR A 140 13.45 -6.25 -0.88
N VAL A 141 12.69 -5.70 -1.84
CA VAL A 141 11.74 -6.45 -2.68
C VAL A 141 12.43 -6.86 -3.97
N GLU A 142 12.40 -8.16 -4.26
CA GLU A 142 12.85 -8.74 -5.51
C GLU A 142 11.63 -9.14 -6.35
N ASP A 143 11.34 -8.39 -7.41
CA ASP A 143 10.23 -8.73 -8.30
C ASP A 143 10.67 -9.84 -9.28
N GLY A 144 10.29 -11.06 -8.99
CA GLY A 144 10.56 -12.21 -9.85
C GLY A 144 9.61 -12.35 -11.05
N ALA A 145 8.52 -11.59 -11.11
CA ALA A 145 7.50 -11.74 -12.14
C ALA A 145 7.78 -10.91 -13.40
N VAL A 146 8.49 -9.80 -13.28
CA VAL A 146 8.80 -8.90 -14.39
C VAL A 146 10.29 -8.57 -14.40
N PRO A 147 11.01 -8.84 -15.52
CA PRO A 147 12.43 -8.52 -15.63
C PRO A 147 12.70 -7.02 -15.45
N HIS A 148 13.69 -6.68 -14.62
CA HIS A 148 14.14 -5.32 -14.38
C HIS A 148 15.64 -5.29 -14.06
N GLU A 149 16.25 -4.09 -14.12
CA GLU A 149 17.62 -3.89 -13.70
C GLU A 149 17.66 -3.76 -12.17
N ARG A 150 18.70 -4.33 -11.55
CA ARG A 150 18.92 -4.22 -10.11
C ARG A 150 19.90 -3.09 -9.81
N GLY A 151 19.60 -2.33 -8.78
CA GLY A 151 20.53 -1.38 -8.20
C GLY A 151 21.58 -2.08 -7.30
N PRO A 152 22.42 -1.30 -6.58
CA PRO A 152 23.40 -1.83 -5.65
C PRO A 152 22.71 -2.59 -4.50
N ALA A 153 23.39 -3.64 -4.00
CA ALA A 153 22.90 -4.37 -2.82
C ALA A 153 22.89 -3.44 -1.58
N ILE A 154 21.89 -3.60 -0.76
CA ILE A 154 21.76 -2.96 0.55
C ILE A 154 21.64 -4.07 1.61
N ASP A 155 22.31 -3.88 2.75
CA ASP A 155 22.20 -4.81 3.88
C ASP A 155 20.78 -4.77 4.47
N GLY A 156 20.21 -5.93 4.68
CA GLY A 156 18.89 -6.12 5.26
C GLY A 156 18.18 -7.36 4.74
N PRO A 157 17.03 -7.71 5.31
CA PRO A 157 16.26 -8.87 4.89
C PRO A 157 15.59 -8.66 3.53
N SER A 158 15.26 -9.77 2.87
CA SER A 158 14.34 -9.77 1.75
C SER A 158 12.88 -9.60 2.22
N TYR A 159 12.00 -9.27 1.30
CA TYR A 159 10.57 -9.18 1.58
C TYR A 159 9.98 -10.52 2.03
N GLU A 160 10.46 -11.63 1.47
CA GLU A 160 10.07 -12.97 1.88
C GLU A 160 10.53 -13.28 3.32
N GLU A 161 11.74 -12.85 3.71
CA GLU A 161 12.23 -12.99 5.07
C GLU A 161 11.43 -12.11 6.06
N LEU A 162 11.01 -10.92 5.63
CA LEU A 162 10.06 -10.11 6.41
C LEU A 162 8.74 -10.85 6.58
N LEU A 163 8.12 -11.32 5.50
CA LEU A 163 6.84 -12.07 5.55
C LEU A 163 6.93 -13.31 6.42
N ALA A 164 8.10 -13.99 6.46
CA ALA A 164 8.30 -15.18 7.29
C ALA A 164 8.24 -14.92 8.80
N ARG A 165 8.32 -13.65 9.25
CA ARG A 165 8.12 -13.26 10.66
C ARG A 165 6.65 -13.19 11.03
N GLY A 166 5.76 -13.07 10.05
CA GLY A 166 4.32 -12.98 10.23
C GLY A 166 3.68 -14.34 10.45
N THR A 167 2.51 -14.32 11.06
CA THR A 167 1.65 -15.51 11.24
C THR A 167 0.36 -15.33 10.44
N ASP A 168 -0.38 -16.43 10.29
CA ASP A 168 -1.71 -16.40 9.65
C ASP A 168 -2.83 -16.13 10.68
N GLU A 169 -2.50 -15.72 11.91
CA GLU A 169 -3.49 -15.35 12.92
C GLU A 169 -4.30 -14.15 12.46
N PRO A 170 -5.63 -14.22 12.46
CA PRO A 170 -6.49 -13.13 12.03
C PRO A 170 -6.21 -11.83 12.81
N LEU A 171 -6.35 -10.72 12.11
CA LEU A 171 -6.38 -9.37 12.68
C LEU A 171 -7.78 -8.78 12.49
N PRO A 172 -8.26 -7.95 13.42
CA PRO A 172 -9.47 -7.17 13.17
C PRO A 172 -9.21 -6.15 12.08
N TRP A 173 -10.10 -6.12 11.06
CA TRP A 173 -10.05 -5.13 9.98
C TRP A 173 -10.76 -3.82 10.36
N GLU A 174 -10.92 -3.58 11.63
CA GLU A 174 -11.55 -2.42 12.22
C GLU A 174 -10.50 -1.47 12.77
N VAL A 175 -10.87 -0.21 12.94
CA VAL A 175 -10.05 0.82 13.58
C VAL A 175 -10.84 1.45 14.71
N ASP A 176 -10.16 1.85 15.77
CA ASP A 176 -10.79 2.53 16.91
C ASP A 176 -11.09 4.00 16.59
N ASP A 177 -10.25 4.63 15.77
CA ASP A 177 -10.36 6.03 15.37
C ASP A 177 -10.27 6.20 13.86
N GLU A 178 -11.38 6.52 13.21
CA GLU A 178 -11.43 6.80 11.78
C GLU A 178 -10.69 8.10 11.37
N LEU A 179 -10.34 8.96 12.33
CA LEU A 179 -9.56 10.17 12.11
C LEU A 179 -8.05 9.93 12.24
N ALA A 180 -7.62 8.74 12.69
CA ALA A 180 -6.22 8.35 12.68
C ALA A 180 -5.65 8.40 11.26
N THR A 181 -4.34 8.71 11.16
CA THR A 181 -3.64 8.78 9.88
C THR A 181 -3.41 7.39 9.31
N ILE A 182 -3.87 7.14 8.09
CA ILE A 182 -3.67 5.89 7.36
C ILE A 182 -2.42 5.95 6.46
N SER A 183 -2.15 7.11 5.87
CA SER A 183 -1.00 7.29 4.98
C SER A 183 -0.54 8.75 4.92
N ILE A 184 0.72 8.95 4.52
CA ILE A 184 1.33 10.25 4.26
C ILE A 184 1.89 10.24 2.84
N ASN A 185 1.46 11.20 2.01
CA ASN A 185 2.01 11.40 0.68
C ASN A 185 2.78 12.73 0.63
N TYR A 186 4.04 12.68 0.16
CA TYR A 186 4.87 13.88 0.06
C TYR A 186 4.65 14.60 -1.27
N THR A 187 4.55 15.92 -1.19
CA THR A 187 4.45 16.82 -2.35
C THR A 187 5.72 17.65 -2.46
N SER A 188 6.07 18.07 -3.67
CA SER A 188 7.27 18.89 -3.94
C SER A 188 7.27 20.28 -3.29
N GLY A 189 6.18 20.69 -2.65
CA GLY A 189 6.03 21.96 -1.92
C GLY A 189 6.42 23.20 -2.72
N THR A 190 5.59 24.23 -2.74
CA THR A 190 5.90 25.53 -3.39
C THR A 190 7.03 26.31 -2.69
N THR A 191 7.46 25.87 -1.51
CA THR A 191 8.47 26.54 -0.66
C THR A 191 9.83 25.83 -0.63
N GLY A 192 10.05 24.85 -1.52
CA GLY A 192 11.34 24.17 -1.71
C GLY A 192 11.57 22.92 -0.87
N GLN A 193 10.82 22.70 0.23
CA GLN A 193 10.90 21.47 1.01
C GLN A 193 9.63 20.62 0.82
N PRO A 194 9.76 19.29 0.65
CA PRO A 194 8.63 18.40 0.55
C PRO A 194 7.72 18.48 1.79
N LYS A 195 6.41 18.43 1.58
CA LYS A 195 5.40 18.46 2.65
C LYS A 195 4.66 17.13 2.69
N GLY A 196 4.52 16.55 3.87
CA GLY A 196 3.74 15.34 4.09
C GLY A 196 2.25 15.67 4.25
N VAL A 197 1.44 15.21 3.30
CA VAL A 197 -0.03 15.32 3.35
C VAL A 197 -0.56 14.07 4.03
N MET A 198 -1.20 14.22 5.19
CA MET A 198 -1.78 13.13 5.96
C MET A 198 -3.20 12.82 5.47
N TYR A 199 -3.45 11.55 5.21
CA TYR A 199 -4.78 11.01 4.94
C TYR A 199 -5.29 10.31 6.19
N THR A 200 -6.57 10.52 6.55
CA THR A 200 -7.22 9.75 7.60
C THR A 200 -7.93 8.52 7.03
N HIS A 201 -8.20 7.51 7.86
CA HIS A 201 -9.02 6.36 7.44
C HIS A 201 -10.35 6.80 6.85
N ARG A 202 -11.06 7.72 7.53
CA ARG A 202 -12.32 8.30 7.03
C ARG A 202 -12.15 9.01 5.69
N GLY A 203 -11.12 9.84 5.55
CA GLY A 203 -10.84 10.58 4.31
C GLY A 203 -10.55 9.65 3.14
N ALA A 204 -9.73 8.63 3.37
CA ALA A 204 -9.40 7.60 2.38
C ALA A 204 -10.63 6.79 1.95
N PHE A 205 -11.46 6.38 2.92
CA PHE A 205 -12.71 5.65 2.64
C PHE A 205 -13.68 6.47 1.78
N LEU A 206 -13.94 7.73 2.15
CA LEU A 206 -14.87 8.59 1.42
C LEU A 206 -14.35 8.94 0.03
N ASN A 207 -13.04 9.20 -0.10
CA ASN A 207 -12.44 9.47 -1.40
C ASN A 207 -12.46 8.23 -2.31
N ALA A 208 -12.21 7.04 -1.76
CA ALA A 208 -12.32 5.80 -2.52
C ALA A 208 -13.75 5.56 -3.03
N LEU A 209 -14.78 5.84 -2.22
CA LEU A 209 -16.17 5.79 -2.68
C LEU A 209 -16.46 6.85 -3.74
N GLY A 210 -15.95 8.07 -3.58
CA GLY A 210 -16.06 9.13 -4.58
C GLY A 210 -15.45 8.71 -5.91
N GLU A 211 -14.27 8.08 -5.89
CA GLU A 211 -13.60 7.57 -7.07
C GLU A 211 -14.40 6.44 -7.73
N VAL A 212 -14.94 5.50 -6.95
CA VAL A 212 -15.81 4.42 -7.47
C VAL A 212 -17.01 5.00 -8.23
N ILE A 213 -17.67 6.01 -7.67
CA ILE A 213 -18.83 6.64 -8.30
C ILE A 213 -18.43 7.41 -9.56
N HIS A 214 -17.36 8.20 -9.49
CA HIS A 214 -16.94 9.10 -10.55
C HIS A 214 -16.37 8.35 -11.77
N SER A 215 -15.59 7.29 -11.50
CA SER A 215 -14.97 6.45 -12.53
C SER A 215 -15.83 5.23 -12.91
N GLU A 216 -17.04 5.12 -12.34
CA GLU A 216 -18.01 4.03 -12.61
C GLU A 216 -17.40 2.63 -12.38
N HIS A 217 -16.53 2.47 -11.37
CA HIS A 217 -15.94 1.18 -11.04
C HIS A 217 -17.01 0.17 -10.61
N THR A 218 -16.88 -1.03 -11.14
CA THR A 218 -17.75 -2.17 -10.84
C THR A 218 -16.91 -3.40 -10.51
N GLY A 219 -17.57 -4.51 -10.15
CA GLY A 219 -16.89 -5.79 -10.00
C GLY A 219 -16.26 -6.32 -11.29
N GLU A 220 -16.67 -5.83 -12.45
CA GLU A 220 -16.08 -6.21 -13.74
C GLU A 220 -14.91 -5.32 -14.16
N SER A 221 -14.59 -4.29 -13.38
CA SER A 221 -13.47 -3.38 -13.68
C SER A 221 -12.13 -4.12 -13.67
N VAL A 222 -11.35 -3.91 -14.72
CA VAL A 222 -9.96 -4.36 -14.86
C VAL A 222 -9.08 -3.12 -14.98
N TYR A 223 -8.47 -2.74 -13.85
CA TYR A 223 -7.74 -1.49 -13.71
C TYR A 223 -6.25 -1.66 -13.99
N LEU A 224 -5.75 -1.06 -15.07
CA LEU A 224 -4.33 -1.05 -15.40
C LEU A 224 -3.62 0.11 -14.68
N TRP A 225 -2.67 -0.21 -13.83
CA TRP A 225 -1.92 0.75 -13.02
C TRP A 225 -0.93 1.58 -13.86
N THR A 226 -1.44 2.51 -14.65
CA THR A 226 -0.63 3.55 -15.31
C THR A 226 -0.39 4.75 -14.39
N LEU A 227 -1.29 5.00 -13.43
CA LEU A 227 -1.13 5.99 -12.39
C LEU A 227 -0.20 5.45 -11.30
N PRO A 228 0.78 6.23 -10.79
CA PRO A 228 1.65 5.75 -9.70
C PRO A 228 0.87 5.55 -8.40
N MET A 229 1.01 4.37 -7.79
CA MET A 229 0.39 4.07 -6.49
C MET A 229 0.93 4.95 -5.36
N PHE A 230 2.18 5.42 -5.45
CA PHE A 230 2.78 6.31 -4.46
C PHE A 230 2.18 7.72 -4.49
N HIS A 231 1.57 8.16 -5.59
CA HIS A 231 1.01 9.50 -5.70
C HIS A 231 -0.46 9.51 -5.30
N CYS A 232 -0.78 10.22 -4.21
CA CYS A 232 -2.14 10.30 -3.65
C CYS A 232 -2.76 8.91 -3.44
N ASN A 233 -1.96 7.90 -3.06
CA ASN A 233 -2.40 6.49 -2.94
C ASN A 233 -3.07 5.99 -4.22
N GLY A 234 -2.54 6.36 -5.39
CA GLY A 234 -3.17 6.08 -6.67
C GLY A 234 -4.58 6.68 -6.80
N TRP A 235 -4.81 7.91 -6.31
CA TRP A 235 -6.14 8.55 -6.19
C TRP A 235 -7.12 7.76 -5.33
N CYS A 236 -6.65 7.03 -4.34
CA CYS A 236 -7.45 6.09 -3.54
C CYS A 236 -8.06 4.93 -4.35
N THR A 237 -7.67 4.78 -5.64
CA THR A 237 -8.11 3.68 -6.51
C THR A 237 -7.58 2.33 -6.02
N THR A 238 -6.46 2.31 -5.27
CA THR A 238 -5.99 1.11 -4.55
C THR A 238 -7.10 0.51 -3.69
N TRP A 239 -7.83 1.34 -2.98
CA TRP A 239 -8.95 0.95 -2.13
C TRP A 239 -10.27 0.84 -2.91
N GLY A 240 -10.54 1.78 -3.84
CA GLY A 240 -11.79 1.83 -4.58
C GLY A 240 -12.03 0.59 -5.44
N VAL A 241 -11.06 0.21 -6.28
CA VAL A 241 -11.15 -1.00 -7.12
C VAL A 241 -11.25 -2.26 -6.25
N THR A 242 -10.47 -2.33 -5.16
CA THR A 242 -10.56 -3.43 -4.19
C THR A 242 -11.97 -3.53 -3.58
N GLY A 243 -12.57 -2.39 -3.20
CA GLY A 243 -13.92 -2.35 -2.62
C GLY A 243 -15.02 -2.85 -3.55
N MET A 244 -14.80 -2.74 -4.85
CA MET A 244 -15.69 -3.27 -5.88
C MET A 244 -15.36 -4.72 -6.27
N ALA A 245 -14.35 -5.34 -5.67
CA ALA A 245 -13.79 -6.62 -6.08
C ALA A 245 -13.34 -6.64 -7.56
N GLY A 246 -12.88 -5.50 -8.08
CA GLY A 246 -12.29 -5.38 -9.41
C GLY A 246 -10.90 -6.00 -9.48
N ARG A 247 -10.30 -6.03 -10.67
CA ARG A 247 -8.97 -6.60 -10.88
C ARG A 247 -7.94 -5.50 -11.04
N HIS A 248 -6.85 -5.59 -10.28
CA HIS A 248 -5.67 -4.74 -10.43
C HIS A 248 -4.66 -5.40 -11.37
N VAL A 249 -4.28 -4.72 -12.44
CA VAL A 249 -3.19 -5.13 -13.33
C VAL A 249 -2.00 -4.22 -13.06
N CYS A 250 -0.98 -4.76 -12.39
CA CYS A 250 0.22 -4.02 -12.03
C CYS A 250 1.12 -3.81 -13.26
N LEU A 251 1.67 -2.59 -13.37
CA LEU A 251 2.57 -2.19 -14.45
C LEU A 251 3.75 -1.41 -13.84
N ARG A 252 4.92 -2.03 -13.76
CA ARG A 252 6.13 -1.43 -13.15
C ARG A 252 6.51 -0.09 -13.77
N ALA A 253 6.46 -0.02 -15.10
CA ALA A 253 6.79 1.19 -15.85
C ALA A 253 5.83 1.37 -17.03
N VAL A 254 5.35 2.59 -17.22
CA VAL A 254 4.48 2.93 -18.34
C VAL A 254 5.31 2.98 -19.62
N ARG A 255 5.28 1.87 -20.37
CA ARG A 255 5.87 1.72 -21.71
C ARG A 255 4.78 1.33 -22.69
N GLY A 256 4.78 1.92 -23.85
CA GLY A 256 3.68 1.78 -24.81
C GLY A 256 3.40 0.32 -25.23
N ASP A 257 4.44 -0.47 -25.51
CA ASP A 257 4.35 -1.88 -25.88
C ASP A 257 3.77 -2.75 -24.75
N ALA A 258 4.30 -2.60 -23.53
CA ALA A 258 3.81 -3.31 -22.34
C ALA A 258 2.35 -2.93 -22.03
N MET A 259 2.03 -1.64 -22.06
CA MET A 259 0.67 -1.13 -21.82
C MET A 259 -0.33 -1.72 -22.82
N TRP A 260 -0.04 -1.65 -24.13
CA TRP A 260 -0.93 -2.19 -25.15
C TRP A 260 -1.04 -3.72 -25.14
N SER A 261 0.02 -4.40 -24.71
CA SER A 261 -0.02 -5.84 -24.49
C SER A 261 -1.00 -6.18 -23.37
N LEU A 262 -0.88 -5.53 -22.21
CA LEU A 262 -1.73 -5.79 -21.04
C LEU A 262 -3.19 -5.39 -21.30
N ILE A 263 -3.44 -4.28 -22.00
CA ILE A 263 -4.81 -3.88 -22.39
C ILE A 263 -5.50 -5.01 -23.15
N ARG A 264 -4.78 -5.66 -24.09
CA ARG A 264 -5.36 -6.74 -24.90
C ARG A 264 -5.44 -8.06 -24.16
N SER A 265 -4.39 -8.45 -23.44
CA SER A 265 -4.33 -9.76 -22.77
C SER A 265 -5.24 -9.84 -21.56
N GLU A 266 -5.37 -8.75 -20.79
CA GLU A 266 -6.13 -8.74 -19.56
C GLU A 266 -7.56 -8.19 -19.71
N GLY A 267 -7.90 -7.61 -20.86
CA GLY A 267 -9.21 -7.02 -21.10
C GLY A 267 -9.45 -5.79 -20.23
N VAL A 268 -8.48 -4.86 -20.18
CA VAL A 268 -8.59 -3.61 -19.41
C VAL A 268 -9.79 -2.79 -19.84
N THR A 269 -10.56 -2.32 -18.85
CA THR A 269 -11.82 -1.56 -19.08
C THR A 269 -11.66 -0.07 -18.87
#